data_5e3ab2ab67d8ed7dde6a8cbc2e07a298
#
_entry.id   5e3ab2ab67d8ed7dde6a8cbc2e07a298
#
_cell.length_a   1.000
_cell.length_b   1.000
_cell.length_c   1.000
_cell.angle_alpha   90.00
_cell.angle_beta   90.00
_cell.angle_gamma   90.00
#
_symmetry.space_group_name_H-M   'P 1'
#
loop_
_entity.id
_entity.type
_entity.pdbx_description
1 polymer ?
#
loop_
_entity_poly.entity_id
_entity_poly.type
_entity_poly.pdbx_seq_one_letter_code
_entity_poly.pdbx_strand_id
1 'polypeptide(L)'
;LTAGNDKDLSDYVATVSAEKENLYVLSWSGRINSTSSNLDESRTKFSANILNTKLTVAHTQLTQNYFTSADGDLEEATVSVSQSLNNNINLRASQNWDLSNSMVSRDKSSFIISWSDGLQDCLGLSLRYERDPESDRDIKITETYQLLFNFKYLGGVPYDRN
;
A
#
# COMPACT_ATOMS: atom_id res chain seq x y z
N LEU A 1 -47.33 10.88 10.82
CA LEU A 1 -46.86 10.53 9.48
C LEU A 1 -45.36 10.67 9.50
N THR A 2 -44.66 9.59 9.84
CA THR A 2 -43.21 9.48 9.72
C THR A 2 -42.89 9.38 8.24
N ALA A 3 -42.17 10.38 7.73
CA ALA A 3 -41.57 10.34 6.40
C ALA A 3 -40.71 9.07 6.33
N GLY A 4 -40.98 8.22 5.33
CA GLY A 4 -40.21 7.03 5.09
C GLY A 4 -38.74 7.39 4.88
N ASN A 5 -37.85 6.65 5.50
CA ASN A 5 -36.45 6.69 5.17
C ASN A 5 -36.32 6.50 3.66
N ASP A 6 -35.87 7.54 2.98
CA ASP A 6 -35.27 7.39 1.67
C ASP A 6 -34.16 6.35 1.86
N LYS A 7 -34.31 5.21 1.19
CA LYS A 7 -33.27 4.21 1.16
C LYS A 7 -32.10 4.87 0.46
N ASP A 8 -31.09 5.22 1.24
CA ASP A 8 -29.82 5.68 0.68
C ASP A 8 -29.34 4.60 -0.30
N LEU A 9 -29.37 4.95 -1.57
CA LEU A 9 -28.80 4.09 -2.59
C LEU A 9 -27.32 3.94 -2.27
N SER A 10 -26.81 2.70 -2.30
CA SER A 10 -25.38 2.47 -2.15
C SER A 10 -24.62 3.14 -3.30
N ASP A 11 -23.41 3.62 -3.01
CA ASP A 11 -22.54 4.21 -4.02
C ASP A 11 -22.25 3.24 -5.16
N TYR A 12 -22.01 3.80 -6.33
CA TYR A 12 -21.61 3.03 -7.50
C TYR A 12 -20.10 2.81 -7.48
N VAL A 13 -19.66 1.57 -7.68
CA VAL A 13 -18.24 1.23 -7.83
C VAL A 13 -18.00 0.80 -9.28
N ALA A 14 -17.06 1.47 -9.92
CA ALA A 14 -16.60 1.14 -11.26
C ALA A 14 -15.14 0.68 -11.21
N THR A 15 -14.81 -0.37 -11.97
CA THR A 15 -13.43 -0.85 -12.11
C THR A 15 -13.15 -1.13 -13.58
N VAL A 16 -12.01 -0.66 -14.05
CA VAL A 16 -11.51 -0.92 -15.40
C VAL A 16 -10.08 -1.43 -15.26
N SER A 17 -9.76 -2.49 -16.00
CA SER A 17 -8.39 -3.02 -16.05
C SER A 17 -8.01 -3.37 -17.48
N ALA A 18 -6.72 -3.17 -17.77
CA ALA A 18 -6.10 -3.62 -19.00
C ALA A 18 -4.78 -4.29 -18.63
N GLU A 19 -4.56 -5.48 -19.14
CA GLU A 19 -3.34 -6.23 -18.88
C GLU A 19 -2.77 -6.82 -20.17
N LYS A 20 -1.46 -6.96 -20.17
CA LYS A 20 -0.73 -7.77 -21.14
C LYS A 20 0.11 -8.76 -20.36
N GLU A 21 -0.17 -10.03 -20.57
CA GLU A 21 0.41 -11.14 -19.84
C GLU A 21 1.91 -10.98 -19.62
N ASN A 22 2.34 -11.08 -18.35
CA ASN A 22 3.72 -10.97 -17.88
C ASN A 22 4.44 -9.65 -18.15
N LEU A 23 3.79 -8.66 -18.74
CA LEU A 23 4.42 -7.36 -19.04
C LEU A 23 3.89 -6.23 -18.18
N TYR A 24 2.60 -5.96 -18.26
CA TYR A 24 2.00 -4.86 -17.50
C TYR A 24 0.54 -5.10 -17.13
N VAL A 25 0.13 -4.44 -16.07
CA VAL A 25 -1.26 -4.32 -15.63
C VAL A 25 -1.53 -2.86 -15.34
N LEU A 26 -2.55 -2.31 -15.96
CA LEU A 26 -3.13 -1.01 -15.62
C LEU A 26 -4.52 -1.23 -15.05
N SER A 27 -4.82 -0.71 -13.91
CA SER A 27 -6.14 -0.76 -13.31
C SER A 27 -6.55 0.61 -12.79
N TRP A 28 -7.83 0.89 -12.92
CA TRP A 28 -8.49 2.03 -12.33
C TRP A 28 -9.74 1.54 -11.60
N SER A 29 -10.01 2.07 -10.42
CA SER A 29 -11.26 1.89 -9.72
C SER A 29 -11.73 3.22 -9.16
N GLY A 30 -13.05 3.44 -9.20
CA GLY A 30 -13.65 4.65 -8.68
C GLY A 30 -14.95 4.35 -7.96
N ARG A 31 -15.25 5.15 -6.95
CA ARG A 31 -16.52 5.16 -6.22
C ARG A 31 -17.22 6.48 -6.47
N ILE A 32 -18.45 6.40 -6.93
CA ILE A 32 -19.29 7.53 -7.27
C ILE A 32 -20.45 7.56 -6.27
N ASN A 33 -20.59 8.68 -5.61
CA ASN A 33 -21.69 8.91 -4.67
C ASN A 33 -23.04 8.87 -5.40
N SER A 34 -23.95 8.05 -4.90
CA SER A 34 -25.25 7.84 -5.53
C SER A 34 -26.16 9.07 -5.47
N THR A 35 -25.94 9.95 -4.50
CA THR A 35 -26.77 11.14 -4.28
C THR A 35 -26.21 12.39 -4.99
N SER A 36 -24.90 12.63 -4.88
CA SER A 36 -24.25 13.82 -5.43
C SER A 36 -23.67 13.62 -6.82
N SER A 37 -23.54 12.36 -7.28
CA SER A 37 -22.83 11.98 -8.51
C SER A 37 -21.36 12.41 -8.54
N ASN A 38 -20.79 12.73 -7.40
CA ASN A 38 -19.37 13.08 -7.27
C ASN A 38 -18.51 11.80 -7.17
N LEU A 39 -17.27 11.90 -7.64
CA LEU A 39 -16.26 10.86 -7.48
C LEU A 39 -15.65 10.99 -6.09
N ASP A 40 -16.03 10.10 -5.16
CA ASP A 40 -15.58 10.16 -3.77
C ASP A 40 -14.25 9.44 -3.57
N GLU A 41 -13.95 8.45 -4.42
CA GLU A 41 -12.70 7.72 -4.40
C GLU A 41 -12.24 7.41 -5.82
N SER A 42 -10.97 7.60 -6.08
CA SER A 42 -10.30 7.17 -7.31
C SER A 42 -8.98 6.51 -6.98
N ARG A 43 -8.75 5.33 -7.54
CA ARG A 43 -7.47 4.62 -7.44
C ARG A 43 -7.01 4.20 -8.82
N THR A 44 -5.83 4.64 -9.18
CA THR A 44 -5.14 4.21 -10.41
C THR A 44 -3.89 3.45 -10.02
N LYS A 45 -3.67 2.30 -10.64
CA LYS A 45 -2.47 1.49 -10.41
C LYS A 45 -1.93 0.99 -11.74
N PHE A 46 -0.65 1.22 -11.95
CA PHE A 46 0.12 0.65 -13.04
C PHE A 46 1.20 -0.26 -12.48
N SER A 47 1.34 -1.46 -13.00
CA SER A 47 2.44 -2.39 -12.67
C SER A 47 3.06 -2.90 -13.95
N ALA A 48 4.38 -2.92 -14.02
CA ALA A 48 5.13 -3.47 -15.14
C ALA A 48 6.21 -4.43 -14.63
N ASN A 49 6.37 -5.54 -15.34
CA ASN A 49 7.45 -6.50 -15.12
C ASN A 49 8.45 -6.37 -16.25
N ILE A 50 9.68 -5.99 -15.94
CA ILE A 50 10.78 -5.81 -16.89
C ILE A 50 11.91 -6.71 -16.41
N LEU A 51 12.12 -7.83 -17.08
CA LEU A 51 13.07 -8.87 -16.65
C LEU A 51 12.76 -9.32 -15.21
N ASN A 52 13.72 -9.13 -14.31
CA ASN A 52 13.61 -9.51 -12.89
C ASN A 52 13.14 -8.34 -11.99
N THR A 53 12.69 -7.25 -12.61
CA THR A 53 12.26 -6.04 -11.91
C THR A 53 10.78 -5.82 -12.09
N LYS A 54 10.06 -5.63 -10.99
CA LYS A 54 8.67 -5.19 -10.98
C LYS A 54 8.60 -3.74 -10.51
N LEU A 55 8.08 -2.88 -11.38
CA LEU A 55 7.75 -1.49 -11.07
C LEU A 55 6.24 -1.40 -10.80
N THR A 56 5.85 -0.68 -9.77
CA THR A 56 4.45 -0.35 -9.51
C THR A 56 4.35 1.14 -9.21
N VAL A 57 3.41 1.80 -9.87
CA VAL A 57 3.02 3.19 -9.61
C VAL A 57 1.54 3.19 -9.27
N ALA A 58 1.16 3.83 -8.19
CA ALA A 58 -0.23 3.96 -7.78
C ALA A 58 -0.52 5.41 -7.38
N HIS A 59 -1.74 5.82 -7.66
CA HIS A 59 -2.29 7.11 -7.25
C HIS A 59 -3.65 6.87 -6.63
N THR A 60 -3.90 7.44 -5.46
CA THR A 60 -5.15 7.33 -4.71
C THR A 60 -5.62 8.73 -4.36
N GLN A 61 -6.89 8.99 -4.64
CA GLN A 61 -7.57 10.21 -4.25
C GLN A 61 -8.85 9.86 -3.50
N LEU A 62 -9.07 10.45 -2.34
CA LEU A 62 -10.24 10.30 -1.50
C LEU A 62 -10.80 11.68 -1.20
N THR A 63 -12.06 11.89 -1.49
CA THR A 63 -12.75 13.16 -1.22
C THR A 63 -13.33 13.18 0.19
N GLN A 64 -13.26 14.30 0.86
CA GLN A 64 -13.55 14.52 2.28
C GLN A 64 -14.92 14.03 2.78
N ASN A 65 -15.90 13.85 1.89
CA ASN A 65 -17.25 13.44 2.28
C ASN A 65 -17.34 12.07 2.98
N TYR A 66 -16.26 11.30 2.95
CA TYR A 66 -16.22 9.95 3.53
C TYR A 66 -15.70 9.93 4.98
N PHE A 67 -14.92 10.92 5.37
CA PHE A 67 -14.33 10.99 6.72
C PHE A 67 -14.78 12.28 7.38
N THR A 68 -15.45 12.16 8.50
CA THR A 68 -15.92 13.28 9.32
C THR A 68 -14.80 14.06 10.01
N SER A 69 -13.54 13.86 9.60
CA SER A 69 -12.38 14.55 10.15
C SER A 69 -12.02 15.78 9.32
N ALA A 70 -11.59 16.82 9.99
CA ALA A 70 -11.30 18.16 9.46
C ALA A 70 -10.11 18.27 8.48
N ASP A 71 -9.58 17.16 7.98
CA ASP A 71 -8.26 17.13 7.32
C ASP A 71 -8.28 17.23 5.79
N GLY A 72 -9.38 17.60 5.18
CA GLY A 72 -9.42 17.82 3.72
C GLY A 72 -9.37 16.52 2.88
N ASP A 73 -9.25 16.68 1.58
CA ASP A 73 -9.11 15.58 0.63
C ASP A 73 -7.74 14.91 0.82
N LEU A 74 -7.72 13.58 0.78
CA LEU A 74 -6.49 12.79 0.80
C LEU A 74 -6.08 12.49 -0.64
N GLU A 75 -4.86 12.82 -0.99
CA GLU A 75 -4.27 12.47 -2.27
C GLU A 75 -2.87 11.91 -2.06
N GLU A 76 -2.62 10.71 -2.57
CA GLU A 76 -1.36 10.01 -2.39
C GLU A 76 -0.84 9.44 -3.72
N ALA A 77 0.46 9.54 -3.93
CA ALA A 77 1.16 8.85 -4.99
C ALA A 77 2.20 7.88 -4.41
N THR A 78 2.21 6.65 -4.89
CA THR A 78 3.17 5.63 -4.46
C THR A 78 3.94 5.10 -5.65
N VAL A 79 5.25 5.00 -5.52
CA VAL A 79 6.12 4.27 -6.44
C VAL A 79 6.83 3.17 -5.69
N SER A 80 6.81 1.96 -6.22
CA SER A 80 7.57 0.84 -5.66
C SER A 80 8.30 0.07 -6.73
N VAL A 81 9.52 -0.35 -6.39
CA VAL A 81 10.37 -1.19 -7.22
C VAL A 81 10.71 -2.44 -6.43
N SER A 82 10.58 -3.58 -7.06
CA SER A 82 11.00 -4.87 -6.50
C SER A 82 11.86 -5.58 -7.53
N GLN A 83 13.06 -5.99 -7.15
CA GLN A 83 14.03 -6.64 -8.02
C GLN A 83 14.59 -7.90 -7.38
N SER A 84 14.56 -9.00 -8.12
CA SER A 84 15.28 -10.23 -7.78
C SER A 84 16.65 -10.20 -8.44
N LEU A 85 17.72 -10.04 -7.64
CA LEU A 85 19.10 -10.05 -8.16
C LEU A 85 19.53 -11.46 -8.56
N ASN A 86 19.09 -12.45 -7.80
CA ASN A 86 19.26 -13.88 -8.05
C ASN A 86 18.14 -14.64 -7.31
N ASN A 87 18.21 -15.98 -7.30
CA ASN A 87 17.22 -16.82 -6.62
C ASN A 87 17.17 -16.61 -5.09
N ASN A 88 18.16 -15.98 -4.53
CA ASN A 88 18.35 -15.84 -3.09
C ASN A 88 18.18 -14.42 -2.57
N ILE A 89 18.37 -13.41 -3.43
CA ILE A 89 18.39 -11.99 -2.99
C ILE A 89 17.30 -11.21 -3.69
N ASN A 90 16.44 -10.59 -2.90
CA ASN A 90 15.40 -9.68 -3.34
C ASN A 90 15.59 -8.31 -2.72
N LEU A 91 15.45 -7.28 -3.55
CA LEU A 91 15.43 -5.88 -3.14
C LEU A 91 14.03 -5.32 -3.35
N ARG A 92 13.57 -4.51 -2.41
CA ARG A 92 12.33 -3.75 -2.54
C ARG A 92 12.55 -2.35 -2.01
N ALA A 93 12.14 -1.36 -2.78
CA ALA A 93 12.08 0.03 -2.36
C ALA A 93 10.69 0.58 -2.66
N SER A 94 10.17 1.42 -1.77
CA SER A 94 8.94 2.16 -2.03
C SER A 94 9.00 3.55 -1.45
N GLN A 95 8.38 4.48 -2.16
CA GLN A 95 8.18 5.85 -1.74
C GLN A 95 6.70 6.18 -1.91
N ASN A 96 6.10 6.72 -0.86
CA ASN A 96 4.77 7.30 -0.86
C ASN A 96 4.91 8.80 -0.64
N TRP A 97 4.22 9.60 -1.47
CA TRP A 97 4.11 11.04 -1.35
C TRP A 97 2.68 11.40 -0.98
N ASP A 98 2.53 12.21 0.03
CA ASP A 98 1.29 12.87 0.37
C ASP A 98 1.15 14.13 -0.52
N LEU A 99 0.23 14.08 -1.46
CA LEU A 99 -0.08 15.18 -2.38
C LEU A 99 -1.25 16.03 -1.86
N SER A 100 -1.84 15.64 -0.74
CA SER A 100 -2.91 16.39 -0.11
C SER A 100 -2.37 17.75 0.37
N ASN A 101 -3.24 18.76 0.32
CA ASN A 101 -2.89 20.13 0.67
C ASN A 101 -2.82 20.32 2.20
N SER A 102 -2.38 19.29 2.92
CA SER A 102 -2.24 19.31 4.37
C SER A 102 -0.94 20.01 4.80
N MET A 103 -0.97 20.69 5.95
CA MET A 103 0.23 21.34 6.50
C MET A 103 1.31 20.37 6.95
N VAL A 104 1.02 19.07 6.97
CA VAL A 104 1.91 18.01 7.44
C VAL A 104 2.11 17.03 6.31
N SER A 105 3.31 16.98 5.75
CA SER A 105 3.68 15.96 4.76
C SER A 105 3.76 14.58 5.41
N ARG A 106 3.09 13.60 4.83
CA ARG A 106 3.07 12.19 5.26
C ARG A 106 3.90 11.29 4.33
N ASP A 107 4.97 11.82 3.79
CA ASP A 107 5.84 11.09 2.87
C ASP A 107 6.51 9.89 3.57
N LYS A 108 6.23 8.68 3.12
CA LYS A 108 6.78 7.45 3.68
C LYS A 108 7.76 6.81 2.73
N SER A 109 8.91 6.39 3.25
CA SER A 109 9.92 5.66 2.48
C SER A 109 10.19 4.32 3.12
N SER A 110 10.34 3.27 2.31
CA SER A 110 10.80 1.99 2.80
C SER A 110 11.81 1.35 1.85
N PHE A 111 12.77 0.64 2.43
CA PHE A 111 13.73 -0.17 1.71
C PHE A 111 13.90 -1.50 2.42
N ILE A 112 13.89 -2.58 1.67
CA ILE A 112 14.05 -3.94 2.18
C ILE A 112 15.03 -4.67 1.29
N ILE A 113 16.04 -5.27 1.90
CA ILE A 113 16.87 -6.29 1.28
C ILE A 113 16.60 -7.62 1.99
N SER A 114 16.29 -8.66 1.23
CA SER A 114 16.00 -9.99 1.76
C SER A 114 16.90 -11.01 1.10
N TRP A 115 17.40 -11.94 1.89
CA TRP A 115 18.12 -13.10 1.44
C TRP A 115 17.43 -14.38 1.96
N SER A 116 17.42 -15.43 1.14
CA SER A 116 16.97 -16.76 1.55
C SER A 116 17.96 -17.81 1.06
N ASP A 117 17.99 -18.98 1.69
CA ASP A 117 18.92 -20.08 1.34
C ASP A 117 18.59 -20.74 -0.02
N GLY A 118 17.48 -20.37 -0.64
CA GLY A 118 17.10 -20.74 -2.01
C GLY A 118 16.72 -22.20 -2.26
N LEU A 119 17.13 -23.13 -1.42
CA LEU A 119 16.90 -24.55 -1.64
C LEU A 119 15.57 -25.02 -1.03
N GLN A 120 15.20 -24.52 0.12
CA GLN A 120 13.96 -24.86 0.81
C GLN A 120 13.31 -23.66 1.51
N ASP A 121 13.84 -22.45 1.38
CA ASP A 121 13.46 -21.26 2.15
C ASP A 121 13.47 -21.52 3.67
N CYS A 122 14.36 -22.40 4.13
CA CYS A 122 14.42 -22.78 5.54
C CYS A 122 14.93 -21.66 6.41
N LEU A 123 15.83 -20.83 5.86
CA LEU A 123 16.44 -19.69 6.53
C LEU A 123 16.32 -18.45 5.64
N GLY A 124 15.85 -17.38 6.21
CA GLY A 124 15.80 -16.07 5.58
C GLY A 124 16.32 -14.99 6.51
N LEU A 125 16.92 -13.99 5.91
CA LEU A 125 17.39 -12.78 6.57
C LEU A 125 16.86 -11.57 5.82
N SER A 126 16.31 -10.59 6.52
CA SER A 126 15.87 -9.34 5.92
C SER A 126 16.33 -8.16 6.73
N LEU A 127 16.89 -7.17 6.06
CA LEU A 127 17.16 -5.85 6.61
C LEU A 127 16.10 -4.89 6.05
N ARG A 128 15.37 -4.22 6.93
CA ARG A 128 14.33 -3.25 6.60
C ARG A 128 14.71 -1.89 7.16
N TYR A 129 14.63 -0.89 6.32
CA TYR A 129 14.61 0.52 6.69
C TYR A 129 13.24 1.10 6.38
N GLU A 130 12.71 1.87 7.30
CA GLU A 130 11.43 2.56 7.13
C GLU A 130 11.54 3.95 7.74
N ARG A 131 11.10 4.95 6.97
CA ARG A 131 10.95 6.32 7.44
C ARG A 131 9.48 6.66 7.36
N ASP A 132 8.88 6.95 8.50
CA ASP A 132 7.51 7.37 8.65
C ASP A 132 7.47 8.74 9.33
N PRO A 133 7.05 9.80 8.62
CA PRO A 133 6.94 11.13 9.19
C PRO A 133 5.62 11.35 9.93
N GLU A 134 4.84 10.31 10.20
CA GLU A 134 3.58 10.45 10.92
C GLU A 134 3.85 11.10 12.28
N SER A 135 3.83 12.44 12.28
CA SER A 135 3.99 13.24 13.48
C SER A 135 2.61 13.45 14.10
N ASP A 136 2.26 12.66 15.07
CA ASP A 136 1.40 13.16 16.13
C ASP A 136 2.17 14.29 16.85
N ARG A 137 1.49 15.32 17.37
CA ARG A 137 2.02 16.62 17.83
C ARG A 137 3.36 16.62 18.57
N ASP A 138 3.80 15.47 19.07
CA ASP A 138 4.99 15.30 19.90
C ASP A 138 6.01 14.29 19.35
N ILE A 139 5.76 13.62 18.20
CA ILE A 139 6.63 12.58 17.69
C ILE A 139 7.39 13.08 16.47
N LYS A 140 8.72 13.10 16.59
CA LYS A 140 9.63 13.37 15.50
C LYS A 140 9.55 12.27 14.44
N ILE A 141 9.94 12.61 13.19
CA ILE A 141 10.15 11.64 12.11
C ILE A 141 10.76 10.37 12.67
N THR A 142 10.05 9.25 12.53
CA THR A 142 10.52 7.96 13.02
C THR A 142 11.27 7.25 11.91
N GLU A 143 12.55 6.99 12.13
CA GLU A 143 13.35 6.11 11.31
C GLU A 143 13.50 4.78 12.02
N THR A 144 13.12 3.71 11.36
CA THR A 144 13.16 2.36 11.92
C THR A 144 14.09 1.48 11.09
N TYR A 145 15.02 0.83 11.77
CA TYR A 145 15.87 -0.20 11.20
C TYR A 145 15.54 -1.53 11.87
N GLN A 146 15.22 -2.53 11.08
CA GLN A 146 14.84 -3.85 11.56
C GLN A 146 15.69 -4.92 10.89
N LEU A 147 16.23 -5.85 11.68
CA LEU A 147 16.82 -7.07 11.21
C LEU A 147 15.89 -8.23 11.55
N LEU A 148 15.40 -8.92 10.54
CA LEU A 148 14.40 -9.98 10.66
C LEU A 148 15.03 -11.32 10.24
N PHE A 149 14.93 -12.30 11.12
CA PHE A 149 15.28 -13.69 10.84
C PHE A 149 13.99 -14.48 10.60
N ASN A 150 13.93 -15.18 9.49
CA ASN A 150 12.78 -16.02 9.15
C ASN A 150 13.23 -17.49 9.12
N PHE A 151 12.57 -18.33 9.92
CA PHE A 151 12.82 -19.77 10.02
C PHE A 151 11.54 -20.49 9.65
N LYS A 152 11.48 -21.08 8.48
CA LYS A 152 10.24 -21.71 7.95
C LYS A 152 9.85 -23.01 8.68
N TYR A 153 10.81 -23.68 9.30
CA TYR A 153 10.61 -25.01 9.91
C TYR A 153 10.73 -25.03 11.45
N LEU A 154 10.83 -23.92 12.11
CA LEU A 154 10.48 -23.90 13.50
C LEU A 154 8.96 -23.99 13.57
N GLY A 155 8.45 -25.15 13.19
CA GLY A 155 7.04 -25.48 13.30
C GLY A 155 6.60 -25.11 14.71
N GLY A 156 5.53 -24.36 14.82
CA GLY A 156 4.98 -24.02 16.10
C GLY A 156 4.74 -25.30 16.89
N VAL A 157 5.64 -25.60 17.82
CA VAL A 157 5.35 -26.56 18.87
C VAL A 157 4.22 -25.89 19.64
N PRO A 158 3.01 -26.43 19.62
CA PRO A 158 1.95 -25.88 20.45
C PRO A 158 2.44 -26.00 21.89
N TYR A 159 2.69 -24.86 22.51
CA TYR A 159 3.03 -24.82 23.92
C TYR A 159 1.74 -25.12 24.67
N ASP A 160 1.52 -26.41 24.92
CA ASP A 160 0.41 -26.88 25.73
C ASP A 160 0.75 -26.53 27.19
N ARG A 161 0.14 -25.50 27.71
CA ARG A 161 0.16 -25.17 29.13
C ARG A 161 -0.88 -26.05 29.82
N ASN A 162 -0.45 -27.16 30.38
CA ASN A 162 -1.18 -27.81 31.47
C ASN A 162 -1.21 -26.92 32.72
#